data_a4579e5471b0d76ac936f14c85744eed
#
_entry.id   a4579e5471b0d76ac936f14c85744eed
#
_cell.length_a   1.000
_cell.length_b   1.000
_cell.length_c   1.000
_cell.angle_alpha   90.00
_cell.angle_beta   90.00
_cell.angle_gamma   90.00
#
_symmetry.space_group_name_H-M   'P 1'
#
loop_
_entity.id
_entity.type
_entity.pdbx_description
1 polymer ?
#
loop_
_entity_poly.entity_id
_entity_poly.type
_entity_poly.pdbx_seq_one_letter_code
_entity_poly.pdbx_strand_id
1 'polypeptide(L)'
;MIFEHNDKTKELIARVEAFMDKYVYPNESTYDEQMQAFGADRWQIPQILEDLKVKAKEEGLWNMFLPESERGGGLTNVEYAPICEIMGRVGWASEVFNCSAPDTGNMELIERYGTEEHKEKLLQPLLEGEIRSAYLMTEPDVASSDATNISTKIEKDGDEYVINGRKWWSSGVMDPRCKVAIVMGKSNPDAARHQQQSQILVPMD
;
A
#
# COMPACT_ATOMS: atom_id res chain seq x y z
N MET A 1 7.42 -23.36 -22.98
CA MET A 1 7.37 -22.80 -21.60
C MET A 1 5.96 -23.07 -21.12
N ILE A 2 5.78 -23.91 -20.10
CA ILE A 2 4.46 -24.27 -19.58
C ILE A 2 4.18 -23.26 -18.47
N PHE A 3 3.17 -22.40 -18.65
CA PHE A 3 2.71 -21.46 -17.62
C PHE A 3 1.65 -22.15 -16.75
N GLU A 4 2.04 -23.23 -16.08
CA GLU A 4 1.19 -23.84 -15.09
C GLU A 4 1.55 -23.34 -13.69
N HIS A 5 0.54 -22.96 -12.91
CA HIS A 5 0.72 -22.68 -11.50
C HIS A 5 1.05 -23.97 -10.75
N ASN A 6 1.92 -23.87 -9.73
CA ASN A 6 2.15 -24.97 -8.81
C ASN A 6 0.91 -25.24 -7.94
N ASP A 7 0.88 -26.38 -7.24
CA ASP A 7 -0.30 -26.80 -6.48
C ASP A 7 -0.63 -25.83 -5.33
N LYS A 8 0.37 -25.24 -4.68
CA LYS A 8 0.19 -24.19 -3.67
C LYS A 8 -0.56 -22.98 -4.23
N THR A 9 -0.15 -22.51 -5.41
CA THR A 9 -0.80 -21.38 -6.08
C THR A 9 -2.23 -21.72 -6.52
N LYS A 10 -2.45 -22.92 -7.07
CA LYS A 10 -3.81 -23.39 -7.47
C LYS A 10 -4.74 -23.46 -6.26
N GLU A 11 -4.27 -23.98 -5.14
CA GLU A 11 -5.06 -24.01 -3.89
C GLU A 11 -5.40 -22.60 -3.40
N LEU A 12 -4.42 -21.67 -3.39
CA LEU A 12 -4.65 -20.30 -2.97
C LEU A 12 -5.62 -19.56 -3.91
N ILE A 13 -5.49 -19.74 -5.23
CA ILE A 13 -6.45 -19.23 -6.21
C ILE A 13 -7.87 -19.66 -5.85
N ALA A 14 -8.07 -20.97 -5.64
CA ALA A 14 -9.39 -21.51 -5.32
C ALA A 14 -9.95 -20.92 -3.99
N ARG A 15 -9.10 -20.72 -2.98
CA ARG A 15 -9.50 -20.11 -1.70
C ARG A 15 -9.89 -18.66 -1.87
N VAL A 16 -9.11 -17.87 -2.60
CA VAL A 16 -9.41 -16.45 -2.83
C VAL A 16 -10.65 -16.30 -3.72
N GLU A 17 -10.82 -17.11 -4.76
CA GLU A 17 -12.05 -17.12 -5.56
C GLU A 17 -13.28 -17.45 -4.70
N ALA A 18 -13.21 -18.49 -3.88
CA ALA A 18 -14.30 -18.86 -2.97
C ALA A 18 -14.63 -17.73 -1.97
N PHE A 19 -13.62 -17.01 -1.48
CA PHE A 19 -13.82 -15.85 -0.63
C PHE A 19 -14.50 -14.70 -1.38
N MET A 20 -14.06 -14.39 -2.60
CA MET A 20 -14.68 -13.37 -3.45
C MET A 20 -16.14 -13.70 -3.74
N ASP A 21 -16.44 -14.93 -4.14
CA ASP A 21 -17.80 -15.39 -4.44
C ASP A 21 -18.72 -15.33 -3.21
N LYS A 22 -18.20 -15.72 -2.06
CA LYS A 22 -19.01 -15.83 -0.83
C LYS A 22 -19.23 -14.50 -0.13
N TYR A 23 -18.21 -13.63 -0.15
CA TYR A 23 -18.19 -12.45 0.72
C TYR A 23 -18.05 -11.12 -0.02
N VAL A 24 -17.26 -11.04 -1.09
CA VAL A 24 -16.99 -9.76 -1.75
C VAL A 24 -18.10 -9.42 -2.76
N TYR A 25 -18.34 -10.26 -3.75
CA TYR A 25 -19.34 -9.98 -4.79
C TYR A 25 -20.76 -9.76 -4.24
N PRO A 26 -21.25 -10.53 -3.26
CA PRO A 26 -22.57 -10.27 -2.69
C PRO A 26 -22.70 -8.95 -1.94
N ASN A 27 -21.58 -8.35 -1.54
CA ASN A 27 -21.55 -7.12 -0.76
C ASN A 27 -21.14 -5.86 -1.55
N GLU A 28 -21.02 -5.93 -2.88
CA GLU A 28 -20.72 -4.76 -3.70
C GLU A 28 -21.80 -3.67 -3.55
N SER A 29 -23.07 -4.05 -3.57
CA SER A 29 -24.19 -3.09 -3.35
C SER A 29 -24.14 -2.48 -1.94
N THR A 30 -23.85 -3.29 -0.91
CA THR A 30 -23.73 -2.81 0.48
C THR A 30 -22.58 -1.80 0.62
N TYR A 31 -21.45 -2.07 -0.03
CA TYR A 31 -20.32 -1.14 -0.06
C TYR A 31 -20.73 0.19 -0.70
N ASP A 32 -21.37 0.14 -1.87
CA ASP A 32 -21.79 1.33 -2.60
C ASP A 32 -22.83 2.14 -1.81
N GLU A 33 -23.81 1.49 -1.17
CA GLU A 33 -24.81 2.12 -0.32
C GLU A 33 -24.18 2.84 0.89
N GLN A 34 -23.21 2.20 1.54
CA GLN A 34 -22.47 2.80 2.67
C GLN A 34 -21.62 3.98 2.20
N MET A 35 -20.93 3.86 1.07
CA MET A 35 -20.18 4.99 0.49
C MET A 35 -21.06 6.16 0.09
N GLN A 36 -22.24 5.91 -0.48
CA GLN A 36 -23.21 6.96 -0.81
C GLN A 36 -23.76 7.66 0.42
N ALA A 37 -23.96 6.94 1.52
CA ALA A 37 -24.46 7.49 2.78
C ALA A 37 -23.50 8.52 3.40
N PHE A 38 -22.21 8.48 3.11
CA PHE A 38 -21.23 9.47 3.55
C PHE A 38 -21.34 10.81 2.80
N GLY A 39 -22.04 10.86 1.68
CA GLY A 39 -22.30 12.09 0.92
C GLY A 39 -21.01 12.73 0.38
N ALA A 40 -20.69 13.94 0.83
CA ALA A 40 -19.51 14.67 0.41
C ALA A 40 -18.21 14.18 1.08
N ASP A 41 -18.31 13.50 2.21
CA ASP A 41 -17.15 12.94 2.93
C ASP A 41 -16.77 11.57 2.39
N ARG A 42 -16.07 11.59 1.27
CA ARG A 42 -15.66 10.39 0.53
C ARG A 42 -14.51 9.60 1.18
N TRP A 43 -13.98 10.08 2.30
CA TRP A 43 -12.83 9.50 2.98
C TRP A 43 -13.21 8.66 4.21
N GLN A 44 -14.50 8.48 4.41
CA GLN A 44 -15.00 7.54 5.41
C GLN A 44 -14.82 6.08 4.96
N ILE A 45 -14.74 5.20 5.94
CA ILE A 45 -14.51 3.78 5.70
C ILE A 45 -15.84 3.03 5.85
N PRO A 46 -16.32 2.33 4.82
CA PRO A 46 -17.53 1.53 4.93
C PRO A 46 -17.36 0.39 5.94
N GLN A 47 -18.36 0.20 6.80
CA GLN A 47 -18.31 -0.87 7.81
C GLN A 47 -18.14 -2.26 7.19
N ILE A 48 -18.78 -2.51 6.06
CA ILE A 48 -18.65 -3.79 5.36
C ILE A 48 -17.20 -4.12 5.01
N LEU A 49 -16.36 -3.13 4.68
CA LEU A 49 -14.95 -3.33 4.39
C LEU A 49 -14.21 -3.86 5.62
N GLU A 50 -14.46 -3.28 6.79
CA GLU A 50 -13.85 -3.72 8.05
C GLU A 50 -14.33 -5.12 8.47
N ASP A 51 -15.62 -5.42 8.29
CA ASP A 51 -16.17 -6.74 8.56
C ASP A 51 -15.54 -7.83 7.68
N LEU A 52 -15.27 -7.52 6.41
CA LEU A 52 -14.63 -8.43 5.48
C LEU A 52 -13.14 -8.64 5.78
N LYS A 53 -12.44 -7.62 6.28
CA LYS A 53 -11.04 -7.75 6.76
C LYS A 53 -10.93 -8.77 7.90
N VAL A 54 -11.87 -8.76 8.84
CA VAL A 54 -11.92 -9.76 9.91
C VAL A 54 -12.01 -11.17 9.33
N LYS A 55 -12.90 -11.38 8.36
CA LYS A 55 -13.05 -12.69 7.69
C LYS A 55 -11.82 -13.11 6.90
N ALA A 56 -11.16 -12.18 6.22
CA ALA A 56 -9.93 -12.47 5.50
C ALA A 56 -8.81 -12.92 6.46
N LYS A 57 -8.71 -12.30 7.64
CA LYS A 57 -7.79 -12.72 8.71
C LYS A 57 -8.13 -14.12 9.22
N GLU A 58 -9.40 -14.39 9.53
CA GLU A 58 -9.89 -15.70 10.01
C GLU A 58 -9.60 -16.83 9.01
N GLU A 59 -9.71 -16.55 7.70
CA GLU A 59 -9.45 -17.52 6.65
C GLU A 59 -7.95 -17.58 6.25
N GLY A 60 -7.06 -16.82 6.89
CA GLY A 60 -5.62 -16.81 6.61
C GLY A 60 -5.29 -16.28 5.20
N LEU A 61 -6.07 -15.29 4.73
CA LEU A 61 -5.90 -14.61 3.45
C LEU A 61 -5.42 -13.16 3.64
N TRP A 62 -4.67 -12.89 4.70
CA TRP A 62 -4.19 -11.57 5.06
C TRP A 62 -2.71 -11.39 4.71
N ASN A 63 -2.31 -10.21 4.24
CA ASN A 63 -0.90 -9.86 3.91
C ASN A 63 -0.24 -10.81 2.89
N MET A 64 -0.95 -11.32 1.92
CA MET A 64 -0.40 -12.28 0.95
C MET A 64 0.72 -11.70 0.07
N PHE A 65 0.84 -10.38 -0.01
CA PHE A 65 1.72 -9.67 -0.94
C PHE A 65 3.20 -9.69 -0.56
N LEU A 66 3.54 -9.69 0.75
CA LEU A 66 4.90 -9.41 1.21
C LEU A 66 5.86 -10.57 0.85
N PRO A 67 6.72 -10.42 -0.18
CA PRO A 67 7.58 -11.49 -0.64
C PRO A 67 8.78 -11.66 0.29
N GLU A 68 9.31 -12.89 0.35
CA GLU A 68 10.56 -13.21 1.05
C GLU A 68 10.60 -12.83 2.53
N SER A 69 9.42 -12.64 3.16
CA SER A 69 9.28 -12.28 4.57
C SER A 69 8.42 -13.29 5.32
N GLU A 70 8.80 -13.61 6.53
CA GLU A 70 7.99 -14.44 7.46
C GLU A 70 6.69 -13.74 7.88
N ARG A 71 6.59 -12.40 7.69
CA ARG A 71 5.41 -11.59 7.96
C ARG A 71 4.38 -11.61 6.84
N GLY A 72 4.74 -12.13 5.67
CA GLY A 72 3.88 -12.23 4.49
C GLY A 72 3.37 -13.64 4.24
N GLY A 73 2.71 -13.85 3.10
CA GLY A 73 2.18 -15.15 2.67
C GLY A 73 3.23 -16.15 2.18
N GLY A 74 4.52 -15.79 2.17
CA GLY A 74 5.59 -16.64 1.65
C GLY A 74 5.44 -16.97 0.17
N LEU A 75 4.88 -16.05 -0.61
CA LEU A 75 4.66 -16.20 -2.05
C LEU A 75 5.79 -15.50 -2.83
N THR A 76 6.16 -16.09 -3.93
CA THR A 76 6.92 -15.39 -4.98
C THR A 76 5.97 -14.46 -5.76
N ASN A 77 6.54 -13.47 -6.48
CA ASN A 77 5.72 -12.58 -7.33
C ASN A 77 4.92 -13.35 -8.39
N VAL A 78 5.45 -14.47 -8.91
CA VAL A 78 4.75 -15.32 -9.88
C VAL A 78 3.55 -16.03 -9.24
N GLU A 79 3.67 -16.45 -7.98
CA GLU A 79 2.57 -17.08 -7.23
C GLU A 79 1.52 -16.05 -6.80
N TYR A 80 1.94 -14.81 -6.50
CA TYR A 80 1.04 -13.75 -6.09
C TYR A 80 0.28 -13.10 -7.26
N ALA A 81 0.85 -13.06 -8.45
CA ALA A 81 0.26 -12.37 -9.60
C ALA A 81 -1.20 -12.81 -9.92
N PRO A 82 -1.56 -14.11 -9.98
CA PRO A 82 -2.95 -14.51 -10.22
C PRO A 82 -3.90 -14.10 -9.08
N ILE A 83 -3.40 -13.97 -7.86
CA ILE A 83 -4.17 -13.49 -6.72
C ILE A 83 -4.53 -12.00 -6.90
N CYS A 84 -3.58 -11.19 -7.38
CA CYS A 84 -3.84 -9.78 -7.73
C CYS A 84 -4.92 -9.66 -8.80
N GLU A 85 -4.93 -10.54 -9.82
CA GLU A 85 -5.95 -10.54 -10.87
C GLU A 85 -7.35 -10.79 -10.30
N ILE A 86 -7.48 -11.75 -9.38
CA ILE A 86 -8.77 -12.07 -8.76
C ILE A 86 -9.25 -10.91 -7.88
N MET A 87 -8.39 -10.39 -7.00
CA MET A 87 -8.73 -9.24 -6.15
C MET A 87 -9.07 -7.99 -6.97
N GLY A 88 -8.39 -7.79 -8.10
CA GLY A 88 -8.58 -6.65 -8.98
C GLY A 88 -9.91 -6.61 -9.74
N ARG A 89 -10.73 -7.68 -9.67
CA ARG A 89 -12.08 -7.72 -10.26
C ARG A 89 -13.05 -6.76 -9.56
N VAL A 90 -12.80 -6.42 -8.29
CA VAL A 90 -13.56 -5.44 -7.52
C VAL A 90 -12.60 -4.38 -6.99
N GLY A 91 -12.86 -3.09 -7.27
CA GLY A 91 -11.91 -2.00 -7.07
C GLY A 91 -11.41 -1.78 -5.63
N TRP A 92 -12.17 -2.23 -4.64
CA TRP A 92 -11.83 -2.14 -3.21
C TRP A 92 -11.41 -3.48 -2.58
N ALA A 93 -11.52 -4.60 -3.29
CA ALA A 93 -11.30 -5.92 -2.70
C ALA A 93 -9.86 -6.15 -2.24
N SER A 94 -8.86 -5.56 -2.89
CA SER A 94 -7.45 -5.69 -2.45
C SER A 94 -7.24 -5.20 -1.02
N GLU A 95 -8.02 -4.21 -0.56
CA GLU A 95 -7.94 -3.73 0.81
C GLU A 95 -8.50 -4.73 1.83
N VAL A 96 -9.48 -5.54 1.45
CA VAL A 96 -10.02 -6.63 2.30
C VAL A 96 -8.93 -7.58 2.77
N PHE A 97 -7.91 -7.79 1.94
CA PHE A 97 -6.78 -8.70 2.20
C PHE A 97 -5.52 -7.97 2.68
N ASN A 98 -5.60 -6.67 2.96
CA ASN A 98 -4.47 -5.77 3.22
C ASN A 98 -3.41 -5.81 2.10
N CYS A 99 -3.86 -5.93 0.87
CA CYS A 99 -3.03 -6.05 -0.33
C CYS A 99 -3.19 -4.83 -1.27
N SER A 100 -3.62 -3.68 -0.73
CA SER A 100 -3.88 -2.47 -1.51
C SER A 100 -2.64 -1.58 -1.64
N ALA A 101 -2.44 -0.99 -2.81
CA ALA A 101 -1.45 0.06 -3.01
C ALA A 101 -1.95 1.41 -2.42
N PRO A 102 -1.06 2.27 -1.93
CA PRO A 102 0.41 2.18 -1.91
C PRO A 102 0.98 1.38 -0.74
N ASP A 103 0.16 0.92 0.21
CA ASP A 103 0.64 0.29 1.45
C ASP A 103 1.52 -0.93 1.20
N THR A 104 1.18 -1.78 0.23
CA THR A 104 1.98 -2.97 -0.09
C THR A 104 3.44 -2.63 -0.41
N GLY A 105 3.66 -1.64 -1.29
CA GLY A 105 5.00 -1.18 -1.64
C GLY A 105 5.70 -0.48 -0.48
N ASN A 106 4.97 0.30 0.31
CA ASN A 106 5.49 1.01 1.47
C ASN A 106 5.89 0.03 2.58
N MET A 107 5.08 -0.98 2.85
CA MET A 107 5.40 -2.05 3.81
C MET A 107 6.63 -2.84 3.39
N GLU A 108 6.73 -3.21 2.11
CA GLU A 108 7.91 -3.90 1.57
C GLU A 108 9.18 -3.04 1.70
N LEU A 109 9.09 -1.73 1.44
CA LEU A 109 10.20 -0.81 1.62
C LEU A 109 10.65 -0.74 3.09
N ILE A 110 9.70 -0.62 4.02
CA ILE A 110 10.03 -0.55 5.46
C ILE A 110 10.58 -1.90 5.94
N GLU A 111 10.05 -3.03 5.48
CA GLU A 111 10.57 -4.35 5.82
C GLU A 111 12.03 -4.52 5.39
N ARG A 112 12.38 -4.08 4.18
CA ARG A 112 13.72 -4.24 3.62
C ARG A 112 14.76 -3.24 4.15
N TYR A 113 14.33 -2.01 4.38
CA TYR A 113 15.26 -0.88 4.62
C TYR A 113 15.00 -0.12 5.90
N GLY A 114 13.88 -0.35 6.56
CA GLY A 114 13.55 0.29 7.83
C GLY A 114 14.41 -0.21 8.99
N THR A 115 14.64 0.68 9.97
CA THR A 115 15.21 0.28 11.27
C THR A 115 14.21 -0.59 12.04
N GLU A 116 14.66 -1.27 13.09
CA GLU A 116 13.75 -2.04 13.95
C GLU A 116 12.68 -1.13 14.59
N GLU A 117 13.03 0.11 14.91
CA GLU A 117 12.07 1.11 15.39
C GLU A 117 11.01 1.44 14.33
N HIS A 118 11.39 1.59 13.05
CA HIS A 118 10.44 1.79 11.96
C HIS A 118 9.54 0.57 11.76
N LYS A 119 10.08 -0.65 11.90
CA LYS A 119 9.29 -1.86 11.79
C LYS A 119 8.29 -2.00 12.92
N GLU A 120 8.69 -1.69 14.16
CA GLU A 120 7.82 -1.74 15.31
C GLU A 120 6.72 -0.67 15.26
N LYS A 121 7.08 0.58 14.96
CA LYS A 121 6.17 1.72 15.06
C LYS A 121 5.28 1.91 13.82
N LEU A 122 5.74 1.49 12.65
CA LEU A 122 5.07 1.75 11.37
C LEU A 122 4.67 0.46 10.64
N LEU A 123 5.61 -0.47 10.43
CA LEU A 123 5.33 -1.67 9.67
C LEU A 123 4.32 -2.56 10.39
N GLN A 124 4.48 -2.79 11.69
CA GLN A 124 3.57 -3.64 12.44
C GLN A 124 2.12 -3.14 12.38
N PRO A 125 1.81 -1.85 12.69
CA PRO A 125 0.45 -1.33 12.55
C PRO A 125 -0.08 -1.35 11.11
N LEU A 126 0.77 -1.19 10.10
CA LEU A 126 0.38 -1.33 8.69
C LEU A 126 0.01 -2.79 8.37
N LEU A 127 0.81 -3.76 8.83
CA LEU A 127 0.53 -5.19 8.66
C LEU A 127 -0.73 -5.63 9.41
N GLU A 128 -1.04 -5.02 10.55
CA GLU A 128 -2.30 -5.24 11.28
C GLU A 128 -3.50 -4.57 10.60
N GLY A 129 -3.27 -3.64 9.67
CA GLY A 129 -4.31 -2.85 9.01
C GLY A 129 -4.93 -1.77 9.90
N GLU A 130 -4.24 -1.39 10.98
CA GLU A 130 -4.66 -0.34 11.92
C GLU A 130 -4.43 1.06 11.33
N ILE A 131 -3.35 1.23 10.59
CA ILE A 131 -3.02 2.46 9.89
C ILE A 131 -2.84 2.21 8.40
N ARG A 132 -2.85 3.31 7.63
CA ARG A 132 -2.55 3.35 6.21
C ARG A 132 -1.36 4.27 5.96
N SER A 133 -0.86 4.22 4.73
CA SER A 133 0.27 5.02 4.30
C SER A 133 0.03 5.67 2.95
N ALA A 134 0.89 6.63 2.60
CA ALA A 134 0.91 7.24 1.29
C ALA A 134 2.33 7.24 0.70
N TYR A 135 2.42 7.34 -0.62
CA TYR A 135 3.69 7.52 -1.33
C TYR A 135 3.66 8.82 -2.14
N LEU A 136 4.52 9.78 -1.80
CA LEU A 136 4.50 11.11 -2.36
C LEU A 136 5.68 11.29 -3.34
N MET A 137 5.43 10.97 -4.61
CA MET A 137 6.41 11.09 -5.69
C MET A 137 6.00 12.19 -6.67
N THR A 138 4.79 12.11 -7.21
CA THR A 138 4.31 12.94 -8.32
C THR A 138 4.27 14.42 -7.97
N GLU A 139 4.75 15.26 -8.87
CA GLU A 139 4.76 16.72 -8.76
C GLU A 139 4.02 17.35 -9.93
N PRO A 140 3.29 18.48 -9.72
CA PRO A 140 2.50 19.10 -10.78
C PRO A 140 3.33 19.78 -11.86
N ASP A 141 4.53 20.27 -11.51
CA ASP A 141 5.30 21.17 -12.35
C ASP A 141 6.42 20.47 -13.15
N VAL A 142 6.66 19.16 -12.89
CA VAL A 142 7.73 18.39 -13.54
C VAL A 142 7.26 16.98 -13.90
N ALA A 143 7.90 16.36 -14.88
CA ALA A 143 7.66 14.97 -15.26
C ALA A 143 8.31 14.01 -14.24
N SER A 144 7.73 13.95 -13.05
CA SER A 144 8.29 13.27 -11.87
C SER A 144 8.20 11.73 -11.90
N SER A 145 7.57 11.14 -12.94
CA SER A 145 7.68 9.70 -13.22
C SER A 145 9.12 9.28 -13.51
N ASP A 146 9.91 10.17 -14.11
CA ASP A 146 11.37 10.09 -14.05
C ASP A 146 11.83 10.74 -12.74
N ALA A 147 12.24 9.94 -11.77
CA ALA A 147 12.68 10.40 -10.46
C ALA A 147 13.80 11.43 -10.51
N THR A 148 14.59 11.46 -11.59
CA THR A 148 15.66 12.45 -11.78
C THR A 148 15.12 13.87 -12.01
N ASN A 149 13.84 14.03 -12.38
CA ASN A 149 13.18 15.32 -12.57
C ASN A 149 12.53 15.87 -11.30
N ILE A 150 12.45 15.11 -10.21
CA ILE A 150 11.84 15.56 -8.97
C ILE A 150 12.49 16.88 -8.52
N SER A 151 11.65 17.85 -8.17
CA SER A 151 12.07 19.19 -7.72
C SER A 151 11.96 19.40 -6.21
N THR A 152 11.13 18.61 -5.52
CA THR A 152 11.06 18.61 -4.04
C THR A 152 12.43 18.43 -3.44
N LYS A 153 12.78 19.31 -2.50
CA LYS A 153 14.09 19.28 -1.80
C LYS A 153 13.94 18.65 -0.42
N ILE A 154 14.98 17.91 -0.03
CA ILE A 154 15.17 17.40 1.34
C ILE A 154 16.51 17.92 1.80
N GLU A 155 16.53 18.88 2.72
CA GLU A 155 17.72 19.55 3.19
C GLU A 155 17.91 19.26 4.68
N LYS A 156 19.15 18.94 5.10
CA LYS A 156 19.45 18.73 6.51
C LYS A 156 19.68 20.08 7.20
N ASP A 157 19.00 20.31 8.31
CA ASP A 157 19.15 21.48 9.18
C ASP A 157 19.36 21.03 10.64
N GLY A 158 20.60 21.01 11.08
CA GLY A 158 20.97 20.48 12.38
C GLY A 158 20.63 18.98 12.50
N ASP A 159 19.76 18.63 13.42
CA ASP A 159 19.28 17.27 13.67
C ASP A 159 17.94 16.95 12.95
N GLU A 160 17.42 17.90 12.18
CA GLU A 160 16.15 17.80 11.46
C GLU A 160 16.36 17.76 9.94
N TYR A 161 15.29 17.40 9.21
CA TYR A 161 15.21 17.53 7.76
C TYR A 161 14.09 18.51 7.39
N VAL A 162 14.40 19.44 6.50
CA VAL A 162 13.45 20.38 5.93
C VAL A 162 13.06 19.91 4.53
N ILE A 163 11.76 19.70 4.32
CA ILE A 163 11.23 19.24 3.05
C ILE A 163 10.45 20.39 2.40
N ASN A 164 10.88 20.80 1.21
CA ASN A 164 10.25 21.87 0.43
C ASN A 164 9.87 21.39 -0.96
N GLY A 165 8.58 21.42 -1.27
CA GLY A 165 8.05 21.00 -2.56
C GLY A 165 6.54 20.90 -2.56
N ARG A 166 5.97 20.47 -3.70
CA ARG A 166 4.54 20.24 -3.86
C ARG A 166 4.29 18.91 -4.54
N LYS A 167 3.57 18.05 -3.87
CA LYS A 167 3.12 16.75 -4.37
C LYS A 167 1.64 16.78 -4.72
N TRP A 168 1.22 15.96 -5.66
CA TRP A 168 -0.18 15.80 -6.00
C TRP A 168 -0.49 14.35 -6.43
N TRP A 169 -1.76 14.02 -6.63
CA TRP A 169 -2.22 12.67 -6.97
C TRP A 169 -1.72 11.58 -6.00
N SER A 170 -1.49 11.96 -4.75
CA SER A 170 -0.98 11.06 -3.71
C SER A 170 -2.13 10.23 -3.14
N SER A 171 -2.34 9.04 -3.70
CA SER A 171 -3.41 8.14 -3.28
C SER A 171 -3.29 7.80 -1.80
N GLY A 172 -4.41 7.83 -1.09
CA GLY A 172 -4.49 7.49 0.33
C GLY A 172 -4.15 8.61 1.31
N VAL A 173 -3.57 9.74 0.86
CA VAL A 173 -3.16 10.83 1.78
C VAL A 173 -4.33 11.46 2.56
N MET A 174 -5.54 11.40 2.02
CA MET A 174 -6.74 11.93 2.66
C MET A 174 -7.49 10.89 3.51
N ASP A 175 -7.04 9.64 3.52
CA ASP A 175 -7.61 8.62 4.39
C ASP A 175 -7.28 8.97 5.85
N PRO A 176 -8.27 9.03 6.77
CA PRO A 176 -8.05 9.39 8.17
C PRO A 176 -7.11 8.40 8.91
N ARG A 177 -6.94 7.21 8.36
CA ARG A 177 -6.00 6.20 8.85
C ARG A 177 -4.57 6.39 8.33
N CYS A 178 -4.33 7.30 7.38
CA CYS A 178 -2.98 7.55 6.84
C CYS A 178 -2.13 8.22 7.92
N LYS A 179 -1.16 7.51 8.49
CA LYS A 179 -0.29 7.97 9.58
C LYS A 179 1.16 8.15 9.18
N VAL A 180 1.53 7.70 8.00
CA VAL A 180 2.89 7.85 7.47
C VAL A 180 2.85 8.04 5.95
N ALA A 181 3.69 8.96 5.47
CA ALA A 181 3.96 9.13 4.06
C ALA A 181 5.44 8.88 3.77
N ILE A 182 5.72 8.21 2.65
CA ILE A 182 7.07 8.14 2.09
C ILE A 182 7.20 9.25 1.06
N VAL A 183 8.05 10.22 1.35
CA VAL A 183 8.27 11.39 0.48
C VAL A 183 9.57 11.21 -0.29
N MET A 184 9.50 11.27 -1.62
CA MET A 184 10.68 11.28 -2.48
C MET A 184 11.05 12.72 -2.81
N GLY A 185 12.35 13.07 -2.63
CA GLY A 185 12.89 14.38 -2.92
C GLY A 185 14.39 14.34 -3.23
N LYS A 186 14.94 15.46 -3.68
CA LYS A 186 16.39 15.63 -3.88
C LYS A 186 17.06 16.01 -2.57
N SER A 187 17.99 15.18 -2.12
CA SER A 187 18.82 15.41 -0.94
C SER A 187 20.28 15.69 -1.26
N ASN A 188 20.75 15.31 -2.45
CA ASN A 188 22.14 15.53 -2.86
C ASN A 188 22.19 15.97 -4.35
N PRO A 189 21.86 17.25 -4.65
CA PRO A 189 21.77 17.74 -6.03
C PRO A 189 23.09 17.70 -6.80
N ASP A 190 24.24 17.67 -6.12
CA ASP A 190 25.57 17.65 -6.73
C ASP A 190 26.07 16.24 -7.04
N ALA A 191 25.34 15.21 -6.62
CA ALA A 191 25.68 13.82 -6.91
C ALA A 191 25.38 13.46 -8.37
N ALA A 192 25.85 12.29 -8.80
CA ALA A 192 25.47 11.73 -10.10
C ALA A 192 23.95 11.62 -10.23
N ARG A 193 23.41 11.81 -11.44
CA ARG A 193 21.97 11.96 -11.73
C ARG A 193 21.05 10.99 -10.97
N HIS A 194 21.41 9.72 -10.87
CA HIS A 194 20.62 8.66 -10.21
C HIS A 194 20.97 8.48 -8.72
N GLN A 195 21.74 9.39 -8.12
CA GLN A 195 22.13 9.38 -6.71
C GLN A 195 21.70 10.66 -5.99
N GLN A 196 20.89 11.50 -6.64
CA GLN A 196 20.43 12.78 -6.10
C GLN A 196 19.21 12.64 -5.17
N GLN A 197 18.44 11.59 -5.34
CA GLN A 197 17.15 11.40 -4.70
C GLN A 197 17.29 10.55 -3.42
N SER A 198 16.46 10.89 -2.44
CA SER A 198 16.24 10.12 -1.23
C SER A 198 14.76 9.97 -0.95
N GLN A 199 14.45 9.03 -0.10
CA GLN A 199 13.11 8.83 0.46
C GLN A 199 13.17 9.06 1.96
N ILE A 200 12.16 9.74 2.50
CA ILE A 200 12.06 10.02 3.93
C ILE A 200 10.67 9.67 4.42
N LEU A 201 10.59 9.04 5.60
CA LEU A 201 9.34 8.76 6.29
C LEU A 201 8.86 10.04 7.00
N VAL A 202 7.65 10.46 6.69
CA VAL A 202 7.03 11.66 7.26
C VAL A 202 5.76 11.25 8.00
N PRO A 203 5.65 11.52 9.32
CA PRO A 203 4.41 11.35 10.05
C PRO A 203 3.29 12.20 9.44
N MET A 204 2.08 11.64 9.42
CA MET A 204 0.86 12.32 8.96
C MET A 204 -0.10 12.44 10.16
N ASP A 205 -0.34 13.65 10.61
CA ASP A 205 -1.20 13.97 11.76
C ASP A 205 -2.67 14.19 11.33
#